data_fc3a60ecd492ca21f409e89a4a955fc3
#
_entry.id   fc3a60ecd492ca21f409e89a4a955fc3
#
_cell.length_a   1.000
_cell.length_b   1.000
_cell.length_c   1.000
_cell.angle_alpha   90.00
_cell.angle_beta   90.00
_cell.angle_gamma   90.00
#
_symmetry.space_group_name_H-M   'P 1'
#
loop_
_entity.id
_entity.type
_entity.pdbx_description
1 polymer ?
#
loop_
_entity_poly.entity_id
_entity_poly.type
_entity_poly.pdbx_seq_one_letter_code
_entity_poly.pdbx_strand_id
1 'polypeptide(L)' 'MKTKEFVDKVNDMGYDVLIRPIDIEVESPIGNTLLSVQKRNQFVVSTDWSSFESLEGEIQAELFGIAVEYASTKPEER' A
#
# COMPACT_ATOMS: atom_id res chain seq x y z
N MET A 1 -9.27 -5.13 7.34
CA MET A 1 -8.42 -5.92 6.43
C MET A 1 -7.15 -6.35 7.16
N LYS A 2 -6.81 -7.62 7.11
CA LYS A 2 -5.57 -8.15 7.68
C LYS A 2 -4.40 -7.87 6.76
N THR A 3 -3.18 -7.86 7.31
CA THR A 3 -1.96 -7.63 6.51
C THR A 3 -1.83 -8.65 5.37
N LYS A 4 -2.12 -9.93 5.62
CA LYS A 4 -2.06 -10.94 4.57
C LYS A 4 -3.02 -10.62 3.43
N GLU A 5 -4.22 -10.18 3.74
CA GLU A 5 -5.22 -9.83 2.73
C GLU A 5 -4.76 -8.63 1.90
N PHE A 6 -4.17 -7.63 2.55
CA PHE A 6 -3.59 -6.48 1.86
C PHE A 6 -2.48 -6.92 0.89
N VAL A 7 -1.55 -7.75 1.37
CA VAL A 7 -0.46 -8.27 0.54
C VAL A 7 -1.01 -9.03 -0.66
N ASP A 8 -2.00 -9.91 -0.44
CA ASP A 8 -2.59 -10.69 -1.52
C ASP A 8 -3.23 -9.80 -2.58
N LYS A 9 -3.98 -8.78 -2.16
CA LYS A 9 -4.64 -7.86 -3.10
C LYS A 9 -3.63 -7.05 -3.91
N VAL A 10 -2.57 -6.59 -3.26
CA VAL A 10 -1.51 -5.82 -3.94
C VAL A 10 -0.77 -6.72 -4.94
N ASN A 11 -0.45 -7.95 -4.54
CA ASN A 11 0.20 -8.91 -5.43
C ASN A 11 -0.68 -9.24 -6.64
N ASP A 12 -2.00 -9.33 -6.46
CA ASP A 12 -2.92 -9.57 -7.56
C ASP A 12 -2.92 -8.43 -8.59
N MET A 13 -2.56 -7.23 -8.17
CA MET A 13 -2.38 -6.11 -9.09
C MET A 13 -1.05 -6.15 -9.85
N GLY A 14 -0.15 -7.07 -9.50
CA GLY A 14 1.17 -7.19 -10.10
C GLY A 14 2.26 -6.41 -9.38
N TYR A 15 2.00 -5.97 -8.16
CA TYR A 15 2.97 -5.21 -7.36
C TYR A 15 3.50 -6.03 -6.19
N ASP A 16 4.61 -5.58 -5.63
CA ASP A 16 5.28 -6.21 -4.50
C ASP A 16 5.04 -5.42 -3.23
N VAL A 17 5.15 -6.10 -2.09
CA VAL A 17 5.01 -5.47 -0.78
C VAL A 17 6.30 -5.68 0.01
N LEU A 18 6.85 -4.58 0.52
CA LEU A 18 8.03 -4.60 1.38
C LEU A 18 7.62 -4.21 2.79
N ILE A 19 7.74 -5.15 3.73
CA ILE A 19 7.39 -4.91 5.14
C ILE A 19 8.63 -4.39 5.86
N ARG A 20 8.55 -3.16 6.36
CA ARG A 20 9.62 -2.47 7.06
C ARG A 20 9.27 -2.30 8.55
N PRO A 21 10.23 -1.88 9.40
CA PRO A 21 9.94 -1.73 10.83
C PRO A 21 8.82 -0.75 11.15
N ILE A 22 8.71 0.37 10.43
CA ILE A 22 7.74 1.43 10.74
C ILE A 22 6.62 1.56 9.70
N ASP A 23 6.81 1.03 8.50
CA ASP A 23 5.81 1.11 7.43
C ASP A 23 5.81 -0.14 6.56
N ILE A 24 4.81 -0.19 5.69
CA ILE A 24 4.70 -1.21 4.66
C ILE A 24 4.66 -0.45 3.34
N GLU A 25 5.60 -0.77 2.44
CA GLU A 25 5.68 -0.10 1.14
C GLU A 25 5.16 -1.01 0.04
N VAL A 26 4.44 -0.42 -0.92
CA VAL A 26 4.06 -1.08 -2.16
C VAL A 26 5.04 -0.64 -3.23
N GLU A 27 5.61 -1.60 -3.94
CA GLU A 27 6.63 -1.35 -4.97
C GLU A 27 6.21 -1.89 -6.32
N SER A 28 6.66 -1.21 -7.38
CA SER A 28 6.56 -1.75 -8.74
C SER A 28 7.50 -2.94 -8.91
N PRO A 29 7.31 -3.79 -9.94
CA PRO A 29 8.19 -4.93 -10.19
C PRO A 29 9.67 -4.57 -10.34
N ILE A 30 9.98 -3.33 -10.72
CA ILE A 30 11.36 -2.84 -10.86
C ILE A 30 11.87 -2.13 -9.60
N GLY A 31 11.13 -2.20 -8.50
CA GLY A 31 11.59 -1.71 -7.20
C GLY A 31 11.31 -0.25 -6.88
N ASN A 32 10.47 0.43 -7.66
CA ASN A 32 10.09 1.81 -7.34
C ASN A 32 8.95 1.83 -6.33
N THR A 33 9.12 2.61 -5.25
CA THR A 33 8.06 2.78 -4.27
C THR A 33 6.88 3.52 -4.87
N LEU A 34 5.69 2.96 -4.68
CA LEU A 34 4.44 3.55 -5.15
C LEU A 34 3.67 4.21 -4.01
N LEU A 35 3.62 3.57 -2.85
CA LEU A 35 2.76 3.98 -1.76
C LEU A 35 3.26 3.34 -0.47
N SER A 36 2.99 3.96 0.68
CA SER A 36 3.27 3.34 1.97
C SER A 36 2.12 3.51 2.94
N VAL A 37 2.02 2.56 3.89
CA VAL A 37 1.06 2.59 4.99
C VAL A 37 1.85 2.47 6.28
N GLN A 38 1.57 3.33 7.25
CA GLN A 38 2.20 3.27 8.57
C GLN A 38 1.73 2.02 9.33
N LYS A 39 2.66 1.33 9.97
CA LYS A 39 2.34 0.10 10.71
C LYS A 39 1.67 0.35 12.05
N ARG A 40 2.04 1.42 12.72
CA ARG A 40 1.63 1.68 14.10
C ARG A 40 0.53 2.71 14.25
N ASN A 41 0.23 3.45 13.19
CA ASN A 41 -0.79 4.49 13.21
C ASN A 41 -1.88 4.17 12.21
N GLN A 42 -3.13 4.27 12.67
CA GLN A 42 -4.30 4.13 11.83
C GLN A 42 -4.45 5.36 10.91
N PHE A 43 -4.99 5.16 9.72
CA PHE A 43 -5.31 6.23 8.76
C PHE A 43 -4.11 6.98 8.16
N VAL A 44 -2.92 6.41 8.19
CA VAL A 44 -1.75 7.08 7.61
C VAL A 44 -1.28 6.34 6.36
N VAL A 45 -1.52 6.97 5.21
CA VAL A 45 -1.13 6.48 3.88
C VAL A 45 -0.36 7.60 3.20
N SER A 46 0.76 7.28 2.56
CA SER A 46 1.50 8.22 1.75
C SER A 46 1.57 7.75 0.30
N THR A 47 1.28 8.65 -0.64
CA THR A 47 1.44 8.43 -2.07
C THR A 47 2.41 9.44 -2.67
N ASP A 48 3.28 9.99 -1.85
CA ASP A 48 4.20 11.07 -2.23
C ASP A 48 5.44 10.51 -2.96
N TRP A 49 5.21 9.80 -4.06
CA TRP A 49 6.25 9.31 -4.95
C TRP A 49 5.86 9.55 -6.40
N SER A 50 6.84 9.97 -7.20
CA SER A 50 6.63 10.19 -8.64
C SER A 50 6.16 8.92 -9.36
N SER A 51 6.58 7.75 -8.89
CA SER A 51 6.14 6.48 -9.48
C SER A 51 4.65 6.25 -9.30
N PHE A 52 4.07 6.69 -8.18
CA PHE A 52 2.62 6.62 -7.99
C PHE A 52 1.92 7.60 -8.95
N GLU A 53 2.44 8.82 -9.07
CA GLU A 53 1.86 9.83 -9.96
C GLU A 53 1.86 9.39 -11.43
N SER A 54 2.81 8.54 -11.80
CA SER A 54 2.94 8.03 -13.16
C SER A 54 1.99 6.89 -13.49
N LEU A 55 1.28 6.33 -12.51
CA LEU A 55 0.29 5.27 -12.76
C LEU A 55 -0.95 5.86 -13.43
N GLU A 56 -1.63 5.02 -14.22
CA GLU A 56 -2.93 5.40 -14.78
C GLU A 56 -3.92 5.69 -13.65
N GLY A 57 -4.84 6.64 -13.87
CA GLY A 57 -5.78 7.08 -12.86
C GLY A 57 -6.62 5.95 -12.25
N GLU A 58 -7.03 4.99 -13.06
CA GLU A 58 -7.79 3.83 -12.57
C GLU A 58 -6.97 2.97 -11.62
N ILE A 59 -5.69 2.79 -11.94
CA ILE A 59 -4.77 2.01 -11.10
C ILE A 59 -4.46 2.75 -9.82
N GLN A 60 -4.26 4.07 -9.90
CA GLN A 60 -4.09 4.91 -8.71
C GLN A 60 -5.27 4.75 -7.76
N ALA A 61 -6.49 4.86 -8.29
CA ALA A 61 -7.71 4.76 -7.49
C ALA A 61 -7.84 3.39 -6.83
N GLU A 62 -7.58 2.32 -7.57
CA GLU A 62 -7.67 0.96 -7.05
C GLU A 62 -6.65 0.73 -5.94
N LEU A 63 -5.39 1.06 -6.20
CA LEU A 63 -4.32 0.86 -5.21
C LEU A 63 -4.55 1.70 -3.97
N PHE A 64 -4.90 2.98 -4.16
CA PHE A 64 -5.18 3.87 -3.04
C PHE A 64 -6.37 3.39 -2.21
N GLY A 65 -7.43 2.91 -2.87
CA GLY A 65 -8.61 2.36 -2.19
C GLY A 65 -8.27 1.17 -1.30
N ILE A 66 -7.46 0.24 -1.81
CA ILE A 66 -7.00 -0.92 -1.04
C ILE A 66 -6.17 -0.45 0.16
N ALA A 67 -5.26 0.50 -0.05
CA ALA A 67 -4.40 1.02 1.01
C ALA A 67 -5.20 1.75 2.10
N VAL A 68 -6.21 2.52 1.72
CA VAL A 68 -7.06 3.22 2.68
C VAL A 68 -7.88 2.23 3.51
N GLU A 69 -8.40 1.20 2.88
CA GLU A 69 -9.13 0.15 3.60
C GLU A 69 -8.25 -0.53 4.63
N TYR A 70 -7.01 -0.87 4.24
CA TYR A 70 -6.04 -1.47 5.14
C TYR A 70 -5.63 -0.50 6.26
N ALA A 71 -5.32 0.74 5.91
CA ALA A 71 -4.93 1.76 6.89
C ALA A 71 -6.05 2.09 7.88
N SER A 72 -7.31 1.91 7.49
CA SER A 72 -8.46 2.10 8.37
C SER A 72 -8.59 1.01 9.43
N THR A 73 -7.93 -0.12 9.24
CA THR A 73 -7.91 -1.20 10.22
C THR A 73 -6.96 -0.84 11.35
N LYS A 74 -7.40 -1.01 12.59
CA LYS A 74 -6.53 -0.74 13.74
C LYS A 74 -5.28 -1.61 13.65
N PRO A 75 -4.09 -1.04 13.96
CA PRO A 75 -2.85 -1.81 13.85
C PRO A 75 -2.86 -3.16 14.55
N GLU A 76 -3.47 -3.25 15.73
CA GLU A 76 -3.54 -4.50 16.50
C GLU A 76 -4.49 -5.53 15.87
N GLU A 77 -5.27 -5.14 14.89
CA GLU A 77 -6.23 -6.02 14.20
C GLU A 77 -5.76 -6.43 12.80
N ARG A 78 -4.61 -5.93 12.38
CA ARG A 78 -4.10 -6.20 11.03
C ARG A 78 -3.47 -7.58 10.85
#